data_cbf50c96792deed2e78d5e54647f701e
#
_entry.id   cbf50c96792deed2e78d5e54647f701e
#
_cell.length_a   1.000
_cell.length_b   1.000
_cell.length_c   1.000
_cell.angle_alpha   90.00
_cell.angle_beta   90.00
_cell.angle_gamma   90.00
#
_symmetry.space_group_name_H-M   'P 1'
#
loop_
_entity.id
_entity.type
_entity.pdbx_description
1 polymer ?
#
loop_
_entity_poly.entity_id
_entity_poly.type
_entity_poly.pdbx_seq_one_letter_code
_entity_poly.pdbx_strand_id
1 'polypeptide(L)'
;MGFYSDVILPRLCDVAMRNKRLLPYRERVISAAEGRVIEIGIGSGLNLPFYRPSVREVLALEPSPKLVAMARRALHPGIPVGFIEASAEAIPLDGHSVDTVVTTWTLCTIPQAATALAEMRRVLRPGGKLLFVEHGLAPDESVRRWQDRLTPAWRCISGGCHLNRPIQAMIEGAGFRLDRVETGYMPGPKPMAFIYEGSATPN
;
A
#
# COMPACT_ATOMS: atom_id res chain seq x y z
N MET A 1 19.02 -2.27 -13.89
CA MET A 1 17.90 -1.34 -13.89
C MET A 1 17.69 -0.90 -15.32
N GLY A 2 16.48 -0.87 -15.82
CA GLY A 2 16.19 -0.64 -17.23
C GLY A 2 15.38 0.64 -17.42
N PHE A 3 15.50 1.28 -18.58
CA PHE A 3 14.76 2.51 -18.92
C PHE A 3 13.25 2.39 -18.66
N TYR A 4 12.67 1.20 -18.85
CA TYR A 4 11.27 0.95 -18.53
C TYR A 4 10.96 1.10 -17.04
N SER A 5 11.70 0.40 -16.17
CA SER A 5 11.49 0.44 -14.70
C SER A 5 11.74 1.81 -14.09
N ASP A 6 12.72 2.54 -14.62
CA ASP A 6 13.19 3.77 -14.00
C ASP A 6 12.48 5.02 -14.54
N VAL A 7 11.92 4.97 -15.76
CA VAL A 7 11.32 6.14 -16.41
C VAL A 7 9.86 5.96 -16.77
N ILE A 8 9.49 4.84 -17.38
CA ILE A 8 8.14 4.62 -17.92
C ILE A 8 7.18 4.17 -16.82
N LEU A 9 7.56 3.12 -16.10
CA LEU A 9 6.70 2.48 -15.09
C LEU A 9 6.22 3.47 -14.00
N PRO A 10 7.06 4.33 -13.39
CA PRO A 10 6.59 5.29 -12.39
C PRO A 10 5.50 6.24 -12.92
N ARG A 11 5.61 6.65 -14.19
CA ARG A 11 4.59 7.51 -14.82
C ARG A 11 3.30 6.77 -15.10
N LEU A 12 3.39 5.52 -15.57
CA LEU A 12 2.21 4.68 -15.79
C LEU A 12 1.48 4.39 -14.48
N CYS A 13 2.22 4.08 -13.42
CA CYS A 13 1.66 3.89 -12.08
C CYS A 13 0.97 5.17 -11.61
N ASP A 14 1.61 6.34 -11.71
CA ASP A 14 0.99 7.60 -11.31
C ASP A 14 -0.32 7.86 -12.05
N VAL A 15 -0.36 7.71 -13.37
CA VAL A 15 -1.57 7.89 -14.18
C VAL A 15 -2.66 6.88 -13.78
N ALA A 16 -2.32 5.60 -13.64
CA ALA A 16 -3.27 4.57 -13.25
C ALA A 16 -3.87 4.83 -11.86
N MET A 17 -3.03 5.25 -10.91
CA MET A 17 -3.40 5.50 -9.53
C MET A 17 -4.15 6.83 -9.31
N ARG A 18 -4.20 7.74 -10.31
CA ARG A 18 -5.04 8.94 -10.32
C ARG A 18 -6.50 8.68 -10.66
N ASN A 19 -6.89 7.43 -10.88
CA ASN A 19 -8.28 7.07 -11.18
C ASN A 19 -9.22 7.54 -10.05
N LYS A 20 -10.21 8.36 -10.39
CA LYS A 20 -11.19 8.92 -9.44
C LYS A 20 -11.96 7.85 -8.66
N ARG A 21 -12.09 6.63 -9.18
CA ARG A 21 -12.73 5.51 -8.49
C ARG A 21 -11.97 5.05 -7.25
N LEU A 22 -10.67 5.38 -7.13
CA LEU A 22 -9.84 5.05 -5.97
C LEU A 22 -9.97 6.09 -4.85
N LEU A 23 -10.48 7.28 -5.12
CA LEU A 23 -10.56 8.37 -4.14
C LEU A 23 -11.37 8.01 -2.89
N PRO A 24 -12.57 7.40 -2.97
CA PRO A 24 -13.34 7.05 -1.77
C PRO A 24 -12.60 6.06 -0.85
N TYR A 25 -11.85 5.12 -1.44
CA TYR A 25 -11.03 4.17 -0.66
C TYR A 25 -9.89 4.87 0.06
N ARG A 26 -9.16 5.77 -0.64
CA ARG A 26 -8.10 6.58 -0.04
C ARG A 26 -8.65 7.39 1.13
N GLU A 27 -9.74 8.11 0.91
CA GLU A 27 -10.33 8.97 1.93
C GLU A 27 -10.69 8.19 3.19
N ARG A 28 -11.36 7.03 3.06
CA ARG A 28 -11.74 6.22 4.21
C ARG A 28 -10.54 5.69 4.98
N VAL A 29 -9.56 5.12 4.27
CA VAL A 29 -8.40 4.48 4.90
C VAL A 29 -7.44 5.52 5.49
N ILE A 30 -7.06 6.54 4.70
CA ILE A 30 -6.06 7.51 5.13
C ILE A 30 -6.60 8.43 6.23
N SER A 31 -7.88 8.80 6.19
CA SER A 31 -8.48 9.65 7.21
C SER A 31 -8.59 8.98 8.61
N ALA A 32 -8.41 7.66 8.68
CA ALA A 32 -8.37 6.92 9.94
C ALA A 32 -6.96 6.86 10.56
N ALA A 33 -5.94 7.39 9.87
CA ALA A 33 -4.58 7.44 10.38
C ALA A 33 -4.44 8.48 11.50
N GLU A 34 -3.58 8.17 12.47
CA GLU A 34 -3.32 9.02 13.62
C GLU A 34 -1.87 8.92 14.10
N GLY A 35 -1.41 9.95 14.79
CA GLY A 35 -0.09 9.97 15.43
C GLY A 35 1.06 10.03 14.43
N ARG A 36 2.12 9.30 14.69
CA ARG A 36 3.26 9.13 13.80
C ARG A 36 2.97 8.01 12.80
N VAL A 37 2.89 8.35 11.53
CA VAL A 37 2.50 7.43 10.46
C VAL A 37 3.71 7.02 9.62
N ILE A 38 3.82 5.75 9.26
CA ILE A 38 4.63 5.34 8.11
C ILE A 38 3.70 4.89 6.97
N GLU A 39 3.85 5.48 5.80
CA GLU A 39 3.18 5.04 4.58
C GLU A 39 4.13 4.20 3.74
N ILE A 40 3.75 2.96 3.48
CA ILE A 40 4.50 1.99 2.69
C ILE A 40 4.14 2.13 1.22
N GLY A 41 5.12 2.50 0.40
CA GLY A 41 4.92 2.76 -1.01
C GLY A 41 4.12 4.05 -1.24
N ILE A 42 4.67 5.20 -0.78
CA ILE A 42 4.02 6.51 -0.99
C ILE A 42 3.73 6.81 -2.46
N GLY A 43 4.48 6.18 -3.38
CA GLY A 43 4.35 6.43 -4.80
C GLY A 43 4.54 7.89 -5.16
N SER A 44 3.62 8.46 -5.92
CA SER A 44 3.64 9.88 -6.30
C SER A 44 2.96 10.83 -5.28
N GLY A 45 2.65 10.34 -4.07
CA GLY A 45 2.10 11.16 -2.99
C GLY A 45 0.59 11.39 -3.05
N LEU A 46 -0.15 10.53 -3.74
CA LEU A 46 -1.60 10.70 -3.96
C LEU A 46 -2.45 10.55 -2.68
N ASN A 47 -1.89 10.01 -1.61
CA ASN A 47 -2.55 9.89 -0.31
C ASN A 47 -2.37 11.14 0.58
N LEU A 48 -1.32 11.92 0.36
CA LEU A 48 -0.97 13.07 1.20
C LEU A 48 -2.13 14.05 1.47
N PRO A 49 -3.02 14.35 0.50
CA PRO A 49 -4.15 15.24 0.73
C PRO A 49 -5.22 14.72 1.70
N PHE A 50 -5.23 13.42 2.01
CA PHE A 50 -6.26 12.79 2.83
C PHE A 50 -5.88 12.62 4.30
N TYR A 51 -4.61 12.87 4.66
CA TYR A 51 -4.18 12.88 6.06
C TYR A 51 -4.84 14.02 6.82
N ARG A 52 -5.31 13.74 8.02
CA ARG A 52 -6.02 14.67 8.90
C ARG A 52 -5.07 15.24 9.98
N PRO A 53 -5.45 16.32 10.67
CA PRO A 53 -4.65 16.90 11.76
C PRO A 53 -4.38 15.97 12.94
N SER A 54 -5.06 14.82 13.04
CA SER A 54 -4.73 13.73 13.98
C SER A 54 -3.34 13.12 13.71
N VAL A 55 -2.82 13.29 12.50
CA VAL A 55 -1.48 12.83 12.10
C VAL A 55 -0.45 13.91 12.44
N ARG A 56 0.57 13.53 13.22
CA ARG A 56 1.66 14.43 13.63
C ARG A 56 2.76 14.56 12.57
N GLU A 57 3.08 13.46 11.92
CA GLU A 57 4.04 13.36 10.82
C GLU A 57 3.77 12.13 9.96
N VAL A 58 4.18 12.19 8.70
CA VAL A 58 4.17 11.06 7.77
C VAL A 58 5.60 10.71 7.37
N LEU A 59 6.02 9.49 7.62
CA LEU A 59 7.23 8.90 7.09
C LEU A 59 6.89 8.17 5.79
N ALA A 60 7.25 8.77 4.68
CA ALA A 60 6.92 8.29 3.34
C ALA A 60 8.00 7.36 2.82
N LEU A 61 7.77 6.04 2.89
CA LEU A 61 8.72 5.02 2.44
C LEU A 61 8.45 4.64 0.98
N GLU A 62 9.48 4.73 0.14
CA GLU A 62 9.41 4.41 -1.29
C GLU A 62 10.80 4.08 -1.84
N PRO A 63 11.00 2.91 -2.47
CA PRO A 63 12.30 2.55 -3.03
C PRO A 63 12.64 3.27 -4.35
N SER A 64 11.68 3.88 -5.03
CA SER A 64 11.89 4.58 -6.31
C SER A 64 12.22 6.06 -6.10
N PRO A 65 13.46 6.51 -6.37
CA PRO A 65 13.82 7.93 -6.24
C PRO A 65 12.93 8.85 -7.10
N LYS A 66 12.45 8.31 -8.23
CA LYS A 66 11.59 9.07 -9.14
C LYS A 66 10.19 9.30 -8.56
N LEU A 67 9.60 8.28 -7.93
CA LEU A 67 8.32 8.42 -7.24
C LEU A 67 8.46 9.34 -6.03
N VAL A 68 9.55 9.22 -5.26
CA VAL A 68 9.88 10.16 -4.18
C VAL A 68 9.94 11.61 -4.69
N ALA A 69 10.63 11.84 -5.82
CA ALA A 69 10.70 13.17 -6.41
C ALA A 69 9.32 13.71 -6.86
N MET A 70 8.42 12.84 -7.30
CA MET A 70 7.04 13.21 -7.63
C MET A 70 6.23 13.52 -6.35
N ALA A 71 6.35 12.69 -5.32
CA ALA A 71 5.67 12.88 -4.04
C ALA A 71 6.10 14.19 -3.35
N ARG A 72 7.40 14.54 -3.41
CA ARG A 72 7.91 15.83 -2.89
C ARG A 72 7.25 17.05 -3.54
N ARG A 73 6.81 16.95 -4.80
CA ARG A 73 6.10 18.02 -5.51
C ARG A 73 4.60 18.07 -5.17
N ALA A 74 4.05 16.98 -4.66
CA ALA A 74 2.64 16.86 -4.27
C ALA A 74 2.39 17.28 -2.81
N LEU A 75 3.41 17.80 -2.10
CA LEU A 75 3.31 18.18 -0.69
C LEU A 75 2.21 19.20 -0.47
N HIS A 76 1.34 18.90 0.50
CA HIS A 76 0.40 19.86 1.06
C HIS A 76 1.00 20.50 2.33
N PRO A 77 0.92 21.84 2.46
CA PRO A 77 1.30 22.50 3.69
C PRO A 77 0.34 22.06 4.81
N GLY A 78 0.86 21.54 5.90
CA GLY A 78 0.04 21.23 7.08
C GLY A 78 0.53 20.06 7.92
N ILE A 79 1.13 19.02 7.32
CA ILE A 79 1.67 17.86 8.04
C ILE A 79 3.13 17.66 7.63
N PRO A 80 4.08 17.53 8.57
CA PRO A 80 5.47 17.20 8.25
C PRO A 80 5.58 15.86 7.52
N VAL A 81 6.31 15.82 6.40
CA VAL A 81 6.56 14.59 5.63
C VAL A 81 8.06 14.35 5.52
N GLY A 82 8.52 13.26 6.10
CA GLY A 82 9.87 12.73 5.94
C GLY A 82 9.90 11.64 4.87
N PHE A 83 10.86 11.69 3.93
CA PHE A 83 10.99 10.67 2.87
C PHE A 83 12.10 9.69 3.19
N ILE A 84 11.80 8.39 3.07
CA ILE A 84 12.71 7.28 3.32
C ILE A 84 12.83 6.46 2.02
N GLU A 85 13.98 6.53 1.37
CA GLU A 85 14.28 5.76 0.16
C GLU A 85 14.78 4.36 0.56
N ALA A 86 13.84 3.45 0.87
CA ALA A 86 14.14 2.09 1.31
C ALA A 86 13.06 1.09 0.89
N SER A 87 13.39 -0.21 0.96
CA SER A 87 12.42 -1.29 0.79
C SER A 87 11.58 -1.49 2.06
N ALA A 88 10.31 -1.82 1.88
CA ALA A 88 9.44 -2.23 2.97
C ALA A 88 9.87 -3.55 3.63
N GLU A 89 10.74 -4.31 2.99
CA GLU A 89 11.33 -5.56 3.50
C GLU A 89 12.45 -5.32 4.52
N ALA A 90 12.91 -4.06 4.66
CA ALA A 90 13.92 -3.63 5.64
C ALA A 90 13.66 -2.15 5.98
N ILE A 91 12.68 -1.90 6.84
CA ILE A 91 12.28 -0.55 7.25
C ILE A 91 13.34 0.03 8.20
N PRO A 92 14.03 1.15 7.84
CA PRO A 92 15.12 1.71 8.65
C PRO A 92 14.57 2.57 9.82
N LEU A 93 13.71 1.98 10.62
CA LEU A 93 13.13 2.56 11.83
C LEU A 93 13.27 1.57 12.98
N ASP A 94 13.38 2.10 14.19
CA ASP A 94 13.35 1.30 15.41
C ASP A 94 12.01 0.57 15.55
N GLY A 95 12.02 -0.56 16.26
CA GLY A 95 10.79 -1.23 16.66
C GLY A 95 9.90 -0.32 17.53
N HIS A 96 8.61 -0.49 17.43
CA HIS A 96 7.64 0.26 18.24
C HIS A 96 7.78 1.78 18.13
N SER A 97 8.07 2.29 16.94
CA SER A 97 8.36 3.71 16.70
C SER A 97 7.23 4.49 16.04
N VAL A 98 6.21 3.81 15.48
CA VAL A 98 5.09 4.44 14.78
C VAL A 98 3.74 4.03 15.37
N ASP A 99 2.75 4.92 15.28
CA ASP A 99 1.39 4.70 15.77
C ASP A 99 0.52 4.04 14.69
N THR A 100 0.76 4.38 13.41
CA THR A 100 0.00 3.87 12.28
C THR A 100 0.93 3.46 11.13
N VAL A 101 0.69 2.30 10.55
CA VAL A 101 1.23 1.88 9.24
C VAL A 101 0.11 1.97 8.22
N VAL A 102 0.38 2.56 7.07
CA VAL A 102 -0.56 2.65 5.95
C VAL A 102 0.03 1.93 4.74
N THR A 103 -0.77 1.11 4.06
CA THR A 103 -0.42 0.49 2.78
C THR A 103 -1.60 0.54 1.82
N THR A 104 -1.36 1.04 0.60
CA THR A 104 -2.42 1.20 -0.39
C THR A 104 -1.94 0.76 -1.77
N TRP A 105 -2.51 -0.33 -2.30
CA TRP A 105 -2.13 -0.95 -3.59
C TRP A 105 -0.63 -1.20 -3.73
N THR A 106 0.03 -1.56 -2.62
CA THR A 106 1.48 -1.74 -2.53
C THR A 106 1.86 -3.19 -2.22
N LEU A 107 1.12 -3.86 -1.33
CA LEU A 107 1.40 -5.26 -0.96
C LEU A 107 1.42 -6.20 -2.16
N CYS A 108 0.69 -5.89 -3.22
CA CYS A 108 0.66 -6.68 -4.44
C CYS A 108 2.00 -6.66 -5.21
N THR A 109 2.82 -5.61 -5.05
CA THR A 109 4.09 -5.41 -5.77
C THR A 109 5.33 -5.78 -4.99
N ILE A 110 5.29 -5.74 -3.66
CA ILE A 110 6.45 -6.06 -2.80
C ILE A 110 6.88 -7.51 -3.05
N PRO A 111 8.13 -7.80 -3.42
CA PRO A 111 8.56 -9.16 -3.74
C PRO A 111 8.32 -10.13 -2.58
N GLN A 112 8.82 -9.82 -1.39
CA GLN A 112 8.66 -10.63 -0.18
C GLN A 112 7.66 -9.98 0.79
N ALA A 113 6.38 -10.00 0.42
CA ALA A 113 5.35 -9.32 1.18
C ALA A 113 5.20 -9.82 2.63
N ALA A 114 5.51 -11.09 2.91
CA ALA A 114 5.53 -11.61 4.27
C ALA A 114 6.61 -10.93 5.14
N THR A 115 7.81 -10.72 4.58
CA THR A 115 8.90 -9.98 5.25
C THR A 115 8.49 -8.53 5.48
N ALA A 116 7.89 -7.88 4.49
CA ALA A 116 7.40 -6.51 4.63
C ALA A 116 6.33 -6.38 5.71
N LEU A 117 5.37 -7.31 5.77
CA LEU A 117 4.35 -7.32 6.82
C LEU A 117 4.96 -7.56 8.21
N ALA A 118 5.99 -8.40 8.32
CA ALA A 118 6.73 -8.58 9.59
C ALA A 118 7.44 -7.28 10.02
N GLU A 119 8.04 -6.55 9.08
CA GLU A 119 8.66 -5.25 9.34
C GLU A 119 7.61 -4.18 9.74
N MET A 120 6.47 -4.14 9.04
CA MET A 120 5.35 -3.27 9.41
C MET A 120 4.88 -3.55 10.85
N ARG A 121 4.78 -4.83 11.23
CA ARG A 121 4.44 -5.23 12.60
C ARG A 121 5.53 -4.82 13.59
N ARG A 122 6.79 -5.00 13.25
CA ARG A 122 7.95 -4.65 14.10
C ARG A 122 7.98 -3.16 14.46
N VAL A 123 7.71 -2.28 13.49
CA VAL A 123 7.77 -0.83 13.71
C VAL A 123 6.55 -0.27 14.43
N LEU A 124 5.41 -0.98 14.41
CA LEU A 124 4.19 -0.57 15.12
C LEU A 124 4.37 -0.64 16.63
N ARG A 125 3.93 0.41 17.32
CA ARG A 125 3.80 0.41 18.79
C ARG A 125 2.74 -0.58 19.25
N PRO A 126 2.82 -1.05 20.51
CA PRO A 126 1.68 -1.71 21.13
C PRO A 126 0.42 -0.84 21.04
N GLY A 127 -0.67 -1.41 20.53
CA GLY A 127 -1.91 -0.68 20.24
C GLY A 127 -1.92 0.12 18.93
N GLY A 128 -0.82 0.16 18.18
CA GLY A 128 -0.76 0.76 16.85
C GLY A 128 -1.54 -0.04 15.81
N LYS A 129 -1.85 0.59 14.67
CA LYS A 129 -2.75 0.03 13.65
C LYS A 129 -2.08 -0.06 12.28
N LEU A 130 -2.35 -1.15 11.58
CA LEU A 130 -2.17 -1.26 10.14
C LEU A 130 -3.49 -0.87 9.45
N LEU A 131 -3.44 0.12 8.57
CA LEU A 131 -4.54 0.53 7.71
C LEU A 131 -4.20 0.14 6.27
N PHE A 132 -5.14 -0.50 5.58
CA PHE A 132 -4.85 -1.01 4.23
C PHE A 132 -6.03 -0.86 3.27
N VAL A 133 -5.70 -0.64 2.01
CA VAL A 133 -6.55 -0.91 0.87
C VAL A 133 -5.72 -1.53 -0.25
N GLU A 134 -6.02 -2.77 -0.59
CA GLU A 134 -5.23 -3.57 -1.52
C GLU A 134 -6.12 -4.34 -2.49
N HIS A 135 -5.70 -4.51 -3.71
CA HIS A 135 -6.33 -5.50 -4.57
C HIS A 135 -5.72 -6.89 -4.33
N GLY A 136 -6.50 -7.93 -4.53
CA GLY A 136 -6.00 -9.27 -4.29
C GLY A 136 -6.93 -10.38 -4.82
N LEU A 137 -6.75 -11.58 -4.27
CA LEU A 137 -7.43 -12.79 -4.69
C LEU A 137 -8.95 -12.65 -4.56
N ALA A 138 -9.65 -12.82 -5.67
CA ALA A 138 -11.11 -12.75 -5.70
C ALA A 138 -11.77 -14.01 -5.09
N PRO A 139 -13.01 -13.92 -4.56
CA PRO A 139 -13.72 -15.10 -4.04
C PRO A 139 -14.22 -16.03 -5.14
N ASP A 140 -14.52 -15.52 -6.34
CA ASP A 140 -15.08 -16.27 -7.44
C ASP A 140 -14.03 -17.13 -8.12
N GLU A 141 -14.25 -18.43 -8.21
CA GLU A 141 -13.30 -19.39 -8.81
C GLU A 141 -12.98 -19.07 -10.28
N SER A 142 -13.97 -18.64 -11.05
CA SER A 142 -13.79 -18.23 -12.45
C SER A 142 -12.86 -17.03 -12.58
N VAL A 143 -12.95 -16.06 -11.65
CA VAL A 143 -12.08 -14.89 -11.61
C VAL A 143 -10.68 -15.27 -11.15
N ARG A 144 -10.53 -16.14 -10.14
CA ARG A 144 -9.22 -16.67 -9.70
C ARG A 144 -8.46 -17.31 -10.84
N ARG A 145 -9.10 -18.16 -11.64
CA ARG A 145 -8.48 -18.79 -12.82
C ARG A 145 -7.94 -17.75 -13.80
N TRP A 146 -8.63 -16.63 -13.97
CA TRP A 146 -8.12 -15.52 -14.78
C TRP A 146 -6.99 -14.76 -14.10
N GLN A 147 -7.08 -14.52 -12.79
CA GLN A 147 -5.99 -13.89 -12.03
C GLN A 147 -4.71 -14.72 -12.15
N ASP A 148 -4.79 -16.04 -11.98
CA ASP A 148 -3.63 -16.93 -12.07
C ASP A 148 -3.00 -16.93 -13.48
N ARG A 149 -3.83 -16.94 -14.53
CA ARG A 149 -3.35 -16.90 -15.92
C ARG A 149 -2.72 -15.56 -16.29
N LEU A 150 -3.28 -14.46 -15.81
CA LEU A 150 -2.84 -13.11 -16.17
C LEU A 150 -1.64 -12.64 -15.34
N THR A 151 -1.51 -13.09 -14.10
CA THR A 151 -0.47 -12.62 -13.16
C THR A 151 0.95 -12.70 -13.73
N PRO A 152 1.40 -13.79 -14.40
CA PRO A 152 2.77 -13.84 -14.93
C PRO A 152 3.09 -12.71 -15.92
N ALA A 153 2.21 -12.47 -16.89
CA ALA A 153 2.39 -11.39 -17.87
C ALA A 153 2.20 -10.00 -17.22
N TRP A 154 1.20 -9.89 -16.34
CA TRP A 154 0.91 -8.65 -15.61
C TRP A 154 2.09 -8.17 -14.77
N ARG A 155 2.76 -9.06 -14.04
CA ARG A 155 3.95 -8.75 -13.25
C ARG A 155 5.05 -8.09 -14.06
N CYS A 156 5.26 -8.52 -15.30
CA CYS A 156 6.30 -7.96 -16.17
C CYS A 156 6.05 -6.49 -16.52
N ILE A 157 4.78 -6.10 -16.69
CA ILE A 157 4.41 -4.75 -17.16
C ILE A 157 3.97 -3.81 -16.04
N SER A 158 3.60 -4.34 -14.88
CA SER A 158 3.07 -3.57 -13.75
C SER A 158 4.04 -3.42 -12.56
N GLY A 159 5.33 -3.65 -12.78
CA GLY A 159 6.34 -3.51 -11.73
C GLY A 159 6.28 -4.58 -10.65
N GLY A 160 5.90 -5.81 -11.02
CA GLY A 160 5.88 -6.93 -10.09
C GLY A 160 4.52 -7.19 -9.43
N CYS A 161 3.47 -6.46 -9.79
CA CYS A 161 2.16 -6.59 -9.19
C CYS A 161 1.53 -7.98 -9.41
N HIS A 162 1.10 -8.62 -8.32
CA HIS A 162 0.39 -9.89 -8.31
C HIS A 162 -1.12 -9.65 -8.17
N LEU A 163 -1.92 -10.21 -9.09
CA LEU A 163 -3.38 -10.06 -9.06
C LEU A 163 -4.07 -10.97 -8.03
N ASN A 164 -3.38 -12.03 -7.59
CA ASN A 164 -3.94 -13.17 -6.87
C ASN A 164 -3.38 -13.34 -5.44
N ARG A 165 -2.89 -12.28 -4.80
CA ARG A 165 -2.45 -12.35 -3.40
C ARG A 165 -3.62 -12.47 -2.45
N PRO A 166 -3.63 -13.44 -1.51
CA PRO A 166 -4.66 -13.59 -0.49
C PRO A 166 -4.41 -12.61 0.66
N ILE A 167 -4.73 -11.34 0.46
CA ILE A 167 -4.35 -10.21 1.34
C ILE A 167 -4.71 -10.47 2.80
N GLN A 168 -5.94 -10.91 3.08
CA GLN A 168 -6.38 -11.21 4.44
C GLN A 168 -5.49 -12.26 5.10
N ALA A 169 -5.32 -13.42 4.46
CA ALA A 169 -4.50 -14.49 5.02
C ALA A 169 -3.02 -14.10 5.18
N MET A 170 -2.50 -13.22 4.32
CA MET A 170 -1.13 -12.69 4.45
C MET A 170 -0.98 -11.80 5.68
N ILE A 171 -1.94 -10.91 5.95
CA ILE A 171 -1.95 -10.03 7.11
C ILE A 171 -2.06 -10.87 8.40
N GLU A 172 -3.01 -11.81 8.46
CA GLU A 172 -3.19 -12.71 9.59
C GLU A 172 -1.94 -13.59 9.84
N GLY A 173 -1.36 -14.15 8.76
CA GLY A 173 -0.15 -14.97 8.81
C GLY A 173 1.10 -14.22 9.27
N ALA A 174 1.11 -12.89 9.16
CA ALA A 174 2.18 -12.03 9.70
C ALA A 174 1.98 -11.65 11.18
N GLY A 175 0.96 -12.21 11.86
CA GLY A 175 0.70 -11.98 13.27
C GLY A 175 -0.10 -10.72 13.56
N PHE A 176 -0.98 -10.34 12.64
CA PHE A 176 -1.99 -9.31 12.87
C PHE A 176 -3.36 -9.95 13.10
N ARG A 177 -4.15 -9.33 13.95
CA ARG A 177 -5.58 -9.55 14.08
C ARG A 177 -6.31 -8.51 13.24
N LEU A 178 -7.21 -8.95 12.39
CA LEU A 178 -8.06 -8.05 11.62
C LEU A 178 -9.15 -7.47 12.53
N ASP A 179 -9.21 -6.15 12.63
CA ASP A 179 -10.25 -5.45 13.40
C ASP A 179 -11.48 -5.17 12.52
N ARG A 180 -11.23 -4.83 11.25
CA ARG A 180 -12.26 -4.61 10.23
C ARG A 180 -11.72 -5.00 8.87
N VAL A 181 -12.52 -5.73 8.09
CA VAL A 181 -12.24 -6.01 6.67
C VAL A 181 -13.52 -5.87 5.87
N GLU A 182 -13.48 -5.06 4.85
CA GLU A 182 -14.50 -4.97 3.81
C GLU A 182 -13.89 -5.42 2.49
N THR A 183 -14.63 -6.21 1.75
CA THR A 183 -14.18 -6.73 0.45
C THR A 183 -15.26 -6.50 -0.61
N GLY A 184 -14.84 -6.31 -1.85
CA GLY A 184 -15.78 -6.12 -2.94
C GLY A 184 -15.10 -5.83 -4.27
N TYR A 185 -15.91 -5.85 -5.32
CA TYR A 185 -15.45 -5.44 -6.64
C TYR A 185 -15.66 -3.95 -6.85
N MET A 186 -14.61 -3.24 -7.19
CA MET A 186 -14.75 -1.91 -7.75
C MET A 186 -15.08 -2.00 -9.27
N PRO A 187 -15.63 -0.94 -9.88
CA PRO A 187 -15.88 -0.90 -11.32
C PRO A 187 -14.59 -1.08 -12.14
N GLY A 188 -14.54 -2.15 -12.96
CA GLY A 188 -13.39 -2.46 -13.80
C GLY A 188 -13.33 -3.94 -14.21
N PRO A 189 -12.25 -4.37 -14.88
CA PRO A 189 -12.05 -5.78 -15.20
C PRO A 189 -11.94 -6.61 -13.93
N LYS A 190 -12.84 -7.57 -13.72
CA LYS A 190 -12.95 -8.36 -12.48
C LYS A 190 -11.61 -8.93 -11.95
N PRO A 191 -10.69 -9.46 -12.79
CA PRO A 191 -9.41 -9.97 -12.29
C PRO A 191 -8.52 -8.93 -11.59
N MET A 192 -8.74 -7.63 -11.85
CA MET A 192 -7.96 -6.52 -11.30
C MET A 192 -8.73 -5.69 -10.28
N ALA A 193 -10.01 -6.02 -10.03
CA ALA A 193 -10.95 -5.11 -9.38
C ALA A 193 -11.39 -5.56 -7.98
N PHE A 194 -10.98 -6.74 -7.50
CA PHE A 194 -11.34 -7.18 -6.17
C PHE A 194 -10.45 -6.54 -5.11
N ILE A 195 -11.08 -5.83 -4.17
CA ILE A 195 -10.43 -4.97 -3.17
C ILE A 195 -10.66 -5.52 -1.77
N TYR A 196 -9.63 -5.41 -0.95
CA TYR A 196 -9.65 -5.59 0.50
C TYR A 196 -9.37 -4.23 1.13
N GLU A 197 -10.26 -3.75 1.98
CA GLU A 197 -10.12 -2.50 2.72
C GLU A 197 -10.32 -2.78 4.21
N GLY A 198 -9.44 -2.25 5.06
CA GLY A 198 -9.62 -2.49 6.49
C GLY A 198 -8.52 -1.99 7.40
N SER A 199 -8.58 -2.48 8.63
CA SER A 199 -7.60 -2.24 9.67
C SER A 199 -7.26 -3.52 10.41
N ALA A 200 -6.04 -3.58 10.94
CA ALA A 200 -5.54 -4.69 11.74
C ALA A 200 -4.61 -4.17 12.85
N THR A 201 -4.53 -4.91 13.94
CA THR A 201 -3.64 -4.66 15.06
C THR A 201 -2.68 -5.84 15.26
N PRO A 202 -1.41 -5.61 15.72
CA PRO A 202 -0.54 -6.69 16.12
C PRO A 202 -1.17 -7.55 17.22
N ASN A 203 -1.02 -8.90 17.11
CA ASN A 203 -1.41 -9.83 18.18
C ASN A 203 -0.53 -9.67 19.40
#